data_0103ee1b44bd6d179a55415feaaa3c6f
#
_entry.id   0103ee1b44bd6d179a55415feaaa3c6f
#
_cell.length_a   1.000
_cell.length_b   1.000
_cell.length_c   1.000
_cell.angle_alpha   90.00
_cell.angle_beta   90.00
_cell.angle_gamma   90.00
#
_symmetry.space_group_name_H-M   'P 1'
#
loop_
_entity.id
_entity.type
_entity.pdbx_description
1 polymer ?
#
loop_
_entity_poly.entity_id
_entity_poly.type
_entity_poly.pdbx_seq_one_letter_code
_entity_poly.pdbx_strand_id
1 'polypeptide(L)'
;KAGPRWLVIGIFRIGGAVIYGFILNKILQWGNLLTENNILIWHPEIGPVSLVIWGKDQIVGLTMMFAILMGIMLLMKVLEKFGLNRLLQRIFKPLLTKLGIGKEATNITIIGIILGISYGGGLVIRESRAGRIPPRDIFFALVLMSLFHSVIEDTLLMLLLGGNLWGILFGRLIFALSTVWLLVHLINLVSEKQFRKYFFKTFL
;
A
#
# COMPACT_ATOMS: atom_id res chain seq x y z
N LYS A 1 -23.97 0.29 -14.18
CA LYS A 1 -23.11 0.79 -13.07
C LYS A 1 -21.65 0.75 -13.56
N ALA A 2 -20.89 1.85 -13.41
CA ALA A 2 -19.52 1.92 -13.86
C ALA A 2 -18.55 1.73 -12.66
N GLY A 3 -17.44 1.06 -12.89
CA GLY A 3 -16.38 0.88 -11.90
C GLY A 3 -14.98 1.03 -12.51
N PRO A 4 -13.95 1.21 -11.69
CA PRO A 4 -12.60 1.35 -12.18
C PRO A 4 -12.12 0.08 -12.89
N ARG A 5 -11.28 0.23 -13.90
CA ARG A 5 -10.65 -0.91 -14.57
C ARG A 5 -9.54 -1.46 -13.66
N TRP A 6 -9.76 -2.60 -13.07
CA TRP A 6 -8.82 -3.26 -12.15
C TRP A 6 -7.44 -3.51 -12.77
N LEU A 7 -7.40 -3.78 -14.08
CA LEU A 7 -6.14 -3.97 -14.79
C LEU A 7 -5.27 -2.71 -14.74
N VAL A 8 -5.88 -1.53 -14.88
CA VAL A 8 -5.14 -0.25 -14.77
C VAL A 8 -4.57 -0.07 -13.37
N ILE A 9 -5.39 -0.32 -12.33
CA ILE A 9 -4.92 -0.26 -10.94
C ILE A 9 -3.79 -1.28 -10.68
N GLY A 10 -3.92 -2.49 -11.24
CA GLY A 10 -2.86 -3.53 -11.17
C GLY A 10 -1.55 -3.09 -11.81
N ILE A 11 -1.61 -2.40 -12.97
CA ILE A 11 -0.42 -1.85 -13.63
C ILE A 11 0.27 -0.81 -12.72
N PHE A 12 -0.49 0.10 -12.08
CA PHE A 12 0.08 1.05 -11.13
C PHE A 12 0.70 0.36 -9.92
N ARG A 13 0.08 -0.71 -9.42
CA ARG A 13 0.60 -1.47 -8.28
C ARG A 13 1.93 -2.16 -8.61
N ILE A 14 1.94 -2.96 -9.68
CA ILE A 14 3.12 -3.75 -10.06
C ILE A 14 4.21 -2.84 -10.65
N GLY A 15 3.86 -2.01 -11.62
CA GLY A 15 4.78 -1.06 -12.24
C GLY A 15 5.34 -0.07 -11.23
N GLY A 16 4.49 0.47 -10.35
CA GLY A 16 4.92 1.36 -9.27
C GLY A 16 5.89 0.68 -8.31
N ALA A 17 5.64 -0.58 -7.92
CA ALA A 17 6.54 -1.33 -7.04
C ALA A 17 7.91 -1.56 -7.69
N VAL A 18 7.95 -1.94 -8.98
CA VAL A 18 9.19 -2.14 -9.73
C VAL A 18 9.97 -0.82 -9.86
N ILE A 19 9.29 0.25 -10.30
CA ILE A 19 9.90 1.58 -10.45
C ILE A 19 10.43 2.07 -9.10
N TYR A 20 9.63 1.96 -8.05
CA TYR A 20 10.04 2.37 -6.71
C TYR A 20 11.26 1.56 -6.21
N GLY A 21 11.25 0.24 -6.37
CA GLY A 21 12.38 -0.61 -5.99
C GLY A 21 13.67 -0.22 -6.71
N PHE A 22 13.58 0.08 -8.02
CA PHE A 22 14.73 0.54 -8.80
C PHE A 22 15.26 1.91 -8.33
N ILE A 23 14.36 2.88 -8.11
CA ILE A 23 14.71 4.22 -7.61
C ILE A 23 15.35 4.11 -6.23
N LEU A 24 14.73 3.35 -5.31
CA LEU A 24 15.22 3.17 -3.96
C LEU A 24 16.60 2.53 -3.95
N ASN A 25 16.81 1.47 -4.74
CA ASN A 25 18.11 0.82 -4.86
C ASN A 25 19.20 1.80 -5.33
N LYS A 26 18.91 2.64 -6.33
CA LYS A 26 19.83 3.67 -6.82
C LYS A 26 20.15 4.72 -5.75
N ILE A 27 19.15 5.19 -5.01
CA ILE A 27 19.34 6.16 -3.92
C ILE A 27 20.21 5.56 -2.81
N LEU A 28 19.93 4.32 -2.41
CA LEU A 28 20.69 3.64 -1.36
C LEU A 28 22.14 3.37 -1.78
N GLN A 29 22.37 2.99 -3.03
CA GLN A 29 23.72 2.83 -3.59
C GLN A 29 24.48 4.15 -3.60
N TRP A 30 23.85 5.22 -4.10
CA TRP A 30 24.48 6.54 -4.20
C TRP A 30 24.78 7.16 -2.84
N GLY A 31 23.90 6.93 -1.85
CA GLY A 31 24.10 7.39 -0.48
C GLY A 31 25.03 6.51 0.37
N ASN A 32 25.63 5.44 -0.17
CA ASN A 32 26.37 4.42 0.58
C ASN A 32 25.59 3.89 1.81
N LEU A 33 24.25 3.82 1.68
CA LEU A 33 23.33 3.38 2.74
C LEU A 33 23.06 1.86 2.68
N LEU A 34 23.58 1.16 1.69
CA LEU A 34 23.61 -0.29 1.63
C LEU A 34 24.78 -0.77 2.52
N THR A 35 24.57 -0.74 3.82
CA THR A 35 25.50 -1.33 4.77
C THR A 35 25.34 -2.85 4.75
N GLU A 36 26.46 -3.58 4.81
CA GLU A 36 26.49 -5.05 4.83
C GLU A 36 25.78 -5.69 6.04
N ASN A 37 25.23 -4.87 6.92
CA ASN A 37 24.63 -5.24 8.18
C ASN A 37 23.08 -5.30 8.17
N ASN A 38 22.46 -5.61 7.03
CA ASN A 38 21.05 -6.01 7.04
C ASN A 38 20.96 -7.41 7.66
N ILE A 39 20.97 -7.47 8.99
CA ILE A 39 20.81 -8.70 9.74
C ILE A 39 19.36 -9.15 9.53
N LEU A 40 19.20 -10.19 8.72
CA LEU A 40 17.95 -10.95 8.70
C LEU A 40 17.71 -11.48 10.11
N ILE A 41 16.61 -11.09 10.73
CA ILE A 41 16.25 -11.57 12.07
C ILE A 41 15.93 -13.07 12.04
N TRP A 42 15.58 -13.56 10.86
CA TRP A 42 15.29 -14.98 10.65
C TRP A 42 16.07 -15.52 9.45
N HIS A 43 16.95 -16.49 9.72
CA HIS A 43 17.66 -17.25 8.72
C HIS A 43 17.06 -18.67 8.68
N PRO A 44 16.49 -19.13 7.55
CA PRO A 44 16.22 -20.53 7.39
C PRO A 44 17.55 -21.29 7.33
N GLU A 45 17.76 -22.25 8.22
CA GLU A 45 18.93 -23.12 8.14
C GLU A 45 18.84 -23.98 6.87
N ILE A 46 19.90 -23.92 6.04
CA ILE A 46 20.03 -24.78 4.86
C ILE A 46 20.54 -26.14 5.34
N GLY A 47 19.62 -26.97 5.80
CA GLY A 47 19.90 -28.34 6.20
C GLY A 47 19.95 -29.31 5.00
N PRO A 48 20.36 -30.59 5.22
CA PRO A 48 20.36 -31.60 4.17
C PRO A 48 18.94 -31.77 3.57
N VAL A 49 18.88 -31.84 2.24
CA VAL A 49 17.63 -31.87 1.46
C VAL A 49 16.95 -33.23 1.58
N SER A 50 16.32 -33.52 2.74
CA SER A 50 15.37 -34.61 2.92
C SER A 50 13.95 -34.05 2.86
N LEU A 51 13.04 -34.70 2.12
CA LEU A 51 11.64 -34.29 2.03
C LEU A 51 10.97 -34.19 3.40
N VAL A 52 11.35 -35.02 4.34
CA VAL A 52 10.83 -35.03 5.72
C VAL A 52 11.31 -33.79 6.48
N ILE A 53 12.61 -33.49 6.38
CA ILE A 53 13.21 -32.30 7.01
C ILE A 53 12.62 -31.04 6.37
N TRP A 54 12.56 -30.98 5.05
CA TRP A 54 11.93 -29.87 4.33
C TRP A 54 10.48 -29.66 4.75
N GLY A 55 9.67 -30.73 4.86
CA GLY A 55 8.28 -30.65 5.30
C GLY A 55 8.15 -30.12 6.73
N LYS A 56 9.01 -30.56 7.64
CA LYS A 56 9.07 -30.06 9.02
C LYS A 56 9.42 -28.57 9.05
N ASP A 57 10.42 -28.16 8.29
CA ASP A 57 10.86 -26.75 8.25
C ASP A 57 9.78 -25.84 7.67
N GLN A 58 9.02 -26.32 6.65
CA GLN A 58 7.86 -25.59 6.12
C GLN A 58 6.78 -25.40 7.19
N ILE A 59 6.44 -26.44 7.96
CA ILE A 59 5.43 -26.36 9.03
C ILE A 59 5.89 -25.37 10.12
N VAL A 60 7.14 -25.47 10.55
CA VAL A 60 7.71 -24.54 11.54
C VAL A 60 7.71 -23.11 11.02
N GLY A 61 8.19 -22.89 9.78
CA GLY A 61 8.23 -21.59 9.16
C GLY A 61 6.83 -20.95 9.01
N LEU A 62 5.83 -21.71 8.54
CA LEU A 62 4.45 -21.28 8.42
C LEU A 62 3.84 -20.95 9.78
N THR A 63 4.11 -21.77 10.81
CA THR A 63 3.62 -21.55 12.18
C THR A 63 4.24 -20.27 12.75
N MET A 64 5.53 -20.06 12.55
CA MET A 64 6.24 -18.86 13.00
C MET A 64 5.72 -17.61 12.27
N MET A 65 5.55 -17.67 10.95
CA MET A 65 4.95 -16.60 10.17
C MET A 65 3.54 -16.26 10.64
N PHE A 66 2.71 -17.28 10.90
CA PHE A 66 1.38 -17.09 11.44
C PHE A 66 1.41 -16.41 12.81
N ALA A 67 2.30 -16.83 13.72
CA ALA A 67 2.45 -16.21 15.03
C ALA A 67 2.89 -14.74 14.93
N ILE A 68 3.81 -14.42 14.02
CA ILE A 68 4.26 -13.03 13.76
C ILE A 68 3.08 -12.19 13.25
N LEU A 69 2.33 -12.67 12.26
CA LEU A 69 1.17 -11.95 11.71
C LEU A 69 0.10 -11.73 12.78
N MET A 70 -0.19 -12.76 13.60
CA MET A 70 -1.12 -12.61 14.72
C MET A 70 -0.64 -11.57 15.75
N GLY A 71 0.66 -11.57 16.05
CA GLY A 71 1.29 -10.57 16.94
C GLY A 71 1.13 -9.15 16.38
N ILE A 72 1.40 -8.95 15.08
CA ILE A 72 1.22 -7.65 14.42
C ILE A 72 -0.26 -7.24 14.43
N MET A 73 -1.19 -8.14 14.16
CA MET A 73 -2.63 -7.84 14.22
C MET A 73 -3.10 -7.45 15.62
N LEU A 74 -2.58 -8.11 16.65
CA LEU A 74 -2.86 -7.75 18.05
C LEU A 74 -2.28 -6.37 18.39
N LEU A 75 -1.03 -6.11 17.99
CA LEU A 75 -0.39 -4.81 18.13
C LEU A 75 -1.22 -3.71 17.46
N MET A 76 -1.72 -3.96 16.24
CA MET A 76 -2.57 -3.00 15.53
C MET A 76 -3.85 -2.68 16.33
N LYS A 77 -4.54 -3.67 16.90
CA LYS A 77 -5.71 -3.43 17.75
C LYS A 77 -5.39 -2.58 18.99
N VAL A 78 -4.23 -2.82 19.59
CA VAL A 78 -3.74 -2.02 20.72
C VAL A 78 -3.48 -0.58 20.29
N LEU A 79 -2.75 -0.37 19.20
CA LEU A 79 -2.44 0.96 18.67
C LEU A 79 -3.71 1.73 18.27
N GLU A 80 -4.71 1.06 17.71
CA GLU A 80 -6.02 1.65 17.42
C GLU A 80 -6.70 2.16 18.69
N LYS A 81 -6.66 1.38 19.77
CA LYS A 81 -7.22 1.77 21.08
C LYS A 81 -6.52 3.02 21.64
N PHE A 82 -5.22 3.18 21.40
CA PHE A 82 -4.46 4.38 21.77
C PHE A 82 -4.66 5.58 20.83
N GLY A 83 -5.54 5.45 19.84
CA GLY A 83 -5.92 6.56 18.97
C GLY A 83 -5.03 6.78 17.77
N LEU A 84 -4.24 5.79 17.36
CA LEU A 84 -3.40 5.82 16.17
C LEU A 84 -4.19 6.26 14.93
N ASN A 85 -5.41 5.76 14.75
CA ASN A 85 -6.29 6.14 13.66
C ASN A 85 -6.56 7.64 13.61
N ARG A 86 -6.74 8.29 14.77
CA ARG A 86 -6.94 9.74 14.85
C ARG A 86 -5.67 10.51 14.49
N LEU A 87 -4.52 10.02 14.92
CA LEU A 87 -3.22 10.62 14.57
C LEU A 87 -2.99 10.56 13.05
N LEU A 88 -3.16 9.38 12.46
CA LEU A 88 -2.97 9.20 11.02
C LEU A 88 -3.98 10.01 10.21
N GLN A 89 -5.25 10.07 10.63
CA GLN A 89 -6.23 10.96 9.99
C GLN A 89 -5.80 12.43 10.04
N ARG A 90 -5.27 12.90 11.17
CA ARG A 90 -4.80 14.28 11.30
C ARG A 90 -3.64 14.59 10.35
N ILE A 91 -2.74 13.63 10.12
CA ILE A 91 -1.59 13.77 9.23
C ILE A 91 -2.01 13.66 7.76
N PHE A 92 -2.75 12.61 7.40
CA PHE A 92 -3.06 12.30 6.00
C PHE A 92 -4.18 13.18 5.43
N LYS A 93 -5.17 13.59 6.23
CA LYS A 93 -6.30 14.38 5.75
C LYS A 93 -5.88 15.67 5.03
N PRO A 94 -5.05 16.55 5.61
CA PRO A 94 -4.63 17.77 4.92
C PRO A 94 -3.77 17.48 3.69
N LEU A 95 -2.98 16.40 3.73
CA LEU A 95 -2.11 16.00 2.64
C LEU A 95 -2.92 15.56 1.41
N LEU A 96 -3.90 14.68 1.60
CA LEU A 96 -4.76 14.16 0.53
C LEU A 96 -5.68 15.23 -0.04
N THR A 97 -6.19 16.12 0.81
CA THR A 97 -7.01 17.26 0.35
C THR A 97 -6.19 18.23 -0.51
N LYS A 98 -4.94 18.50 -0.16
CA LYS A 98 -4.02 19.31 -0.98
C LYS A 98 -3.66 18.65 -2.31
N LEU A 99 -3.68 17.31 -2.39
CA LEU A 99 -3.53 16.57 -3.63
C LEU A 99 -4.75 16.65 -4.56
N GLY A 100 -5.84 17.27 -4.11
CA GLY A 100 -7.08 17.42 -4.90
C GLY A 100 -8.03 16.22 -4.79
N ILE A 101 -7.85 15.36 -3.79
CA ILE A 101 -8.78 14.26 -3.51
C ILE A 101 -9.93 14.82 -2.65
N GLY A 102 -11.18 14.62 -3.08
CA GLY A 102 -12.37 15.09 -2.38
C GLY A 102 -12.49 14.52 -0.96
N LYS A 103 -13.24 15.21 -0.09
CA LYS A 103 -13.34 14.87 1.35
C LYS A 103 -13.82 13.45 1.62
N GLU A 104 -14.83 12.99 0.86
CA GLU A 104 -15.41 11.65 1.00
C GLU A 104 -14.40 10.56 0.61
N ALA A 105 -13.70 10.76 -0.52
CA ALA A 105 -12.65 9.87 -0.97
C ALA A 105 -11.44 9.88 -0.01
N THR A 106 -11.07 11.04 0.53
CA THR A 106 -10.00 11.20 1.52
C THR A 106 -10.23 10.30 2.74
N ASN A 107 -11.44 10.33 3.32
CA ASN A 107 -11.74 9.53 4.51
C ASN A 107 -11.58 8.02 4.24
N ILE A 108 -12.07 7.56 3.10
CA ILE A 108 -11.98 6.15 2.71
C ILE A 108 -10.53 5.76 2.38
N THR A 109 -9.80 6.65 1.72
CA THR A 109 -8.39 6.44 1.41
C THR A 109 -7.56 6.27 2.67
N ILE A 110 -7.80 7.10 3.70
CA ILE A 110 -7.11 6.98 4.99
C ILE A 110 -7.43 5.63 5.66
N ILE A 111 -8.68 5.21 5.64
CA ILE A 111 -9.07 3.88 6.14
C ILE A 111 -8.30 2.78 5.38
N GLY A 112 -8.20 2.88 4.06
CA GLY A 112 -7.46 1.92 3.24
C GLY A 112 -5.95 1.95 3.46
N ILE A 113 -5.37 3.10 3.76
CA ILE A 113 -3.96 3.23 4.14
C ILE A 113 -3.67 2.53 5.48
N ILE A 114 -4.59 2.64 6.44
CA ILE A 114 -4.43 2.09 7.80
C ILE A 114 -4.77 0.60 7.85
N LEU A 115 -5.98 0.25 7.40
CA LEU A 115 -6.55 -1.09 7.55
C LEU A 115 -6.31 -2.00 6.31
N GLY A 116 -5.64 -1.46 5.32
CA GLY A 116 -5.32 -2.19 4.11
C GLY A 116 -6.38 -2.10 3.01
N ILE A 117 -5.97 -2.57 1.83
CA ILE A 117 -6.76 -2.44 0.60
C ILE A 117 -8.07 -3.26 0.65
N SER A 118 -8.12 -4.34 1.42
CA SER A 118 -9.33 -5.18 1.56
C SER A 118 -10.48 -4.39 2.17
N TYR A 119 -10.24 -3.65 3.24
CA TYR A 119 -11.24 -2.79 3.88
C TYR A 119 -11.50 -1.52 3.07
N GLY A 120 -10.44 -0.79 2.71
CA GLY A 120 -10.54 0.45 1.93
C GLY A 120 -11.17 0.22 0.57
N GLY A 121 -10.78 -0.84 -0.14
CA GLY A 121 -11.34 -1.22 -1.43
C GLY A 121 -12.83 -1.56 -1.35
N GLY A 122 -13.26 -2.30 -0.33
CA GLY A 122 -14.68 -2.60 -0.09
C GLY A 122 -15.51 -1.33 0.12
N LEU A 123 -14.99 -0.37 0.91
CA LEU A 123 -15.64 0.93 1.10
C LEU A 123 -15.70 1.73 -0.20
N VAL A 124 -14.61 1.80 -0.97
CA VAL A 124 -14.59 2.48 -2.27
C VAL A 124 -15.62 1.90 -3.21
N ILE A 125 -15.73 0.57 -3.30
CA ILE A 125 -16.75 -0.10 -4.14
C ILE A 125 -18.17 0.28 -3.70
N ARG A 126 -18.44 0.26 -2.40
CA ARG A 126 -19.74 0.63 -1.84
C ARG A 126 -20.11 2.07 -2.17
N GLU A 127 -19.21 3.01 -1.90
CA GLU A 127 -19.45 4.43 -2.13
C GLU A 127 -19.52 4.79 -3.63
N SER A 128 -18.72 4.10 -4.46
CA SER A 128 -18.78 4.20 -5.92
C SER A 128 -20.15 3.78 -6.45
N ARG A 129 -20.68 2.65 -5.95
CA ARG A 129 -22.01 2.16 -6.33
C ARG A 129 -23.15 3.09 -5.86
N ALA A 130 -22.95 3.77 -4.75
CA ALA A 130 -23.87 4.77 -4.21
C ALA A 130 -23.80 6.12 -4.95
N GLY A 131 -22.80 6.33 -5.82
CA GLY A 131 -22.62 7.58 -6.58
C GLY A 131 -22.18 8.77 -5.74
N ARG A 132 -21.70 8.56 -4.50
CA ARG A 132 -21.33 9.64 -3.58
C ARG A 132 -19.94 10.20 -3.85
N ILE A 133 -19.08 9.45 -4.55
CA ILE A 133 -17.71 9.85 -4.84
C ILE A 133 -17.53 10.01 -6.35
N PRO A 134 -16.93 11.13 -6.81
CA PRO A 134 -16.60 11.31 -8.22
C PRO A 134 -15.67 10.19 -8.73
N PRO A 135 -15.83 9.75 -10.00
CA PRO A 135 -15.00 8.69 -10.58
C PRO A 135 -13.49 8.95 -10.51
N ARG A 136 -13.06 10.21 -10.68
CA ARG A 136 -11.66 10.58 -10.58
C ARG A 136 -11.10 10.37 -9.18
N ASP A 137 -11.85 10.78 -8.17
CA ASP A 137 -11.45 10.61 -6.77
C ASP A 137 -11.36 9.13 -6.37
N ILE A 138 -12.29 8.29 -6.88
CA ILE A 138 -12.22 6.84 -6.72
C ILE A 138 -10.93 6.29 -7.32
N PHE A 139 -10.57 6.74 -8.51
CA PHE A 139 -9.36 6.31 -9.20
C PHE A 139 -8.11 6.71 -8.41
N PHE A 140 -7.99 7.96 -7.99
CA PHE A 140 -6.85 8.45 -7.21
C PHE A 140 -6.73 7.74 -5.85
N ALA A 141 -7.85 7.54 -5.16
CA ALA A 141 -7.91 6.79 -3.91
C ALA A 141 -7.38 5.36 -4.08
N LEU A 142 -7.84 4.65 -5.13
CA LEU A 142 -7.40 3.28 -5.41
C LEU A 142 -5.94 3.19 -5.82
N VAL A 143 -5.43 4.13 -6.64
CA VAL A 143 -4.02 4.18 -6.99
C VAL A 143 -3.18 4.43 -5.74
N LEU A 144 -3.53 5.40 -4.90
CA LEU A 144 -2.81 5.66 -3.67
C LEU A 144 -2.81 4.45 -2.74
N MET A 145 -3.98 3.84 -2.50
CA MET A 145 -4.07 2.62 -1.70
C MET A 145 -3.31 1.45 -2.33
N SER A 146 -3.20 1.36 -3.65
CA SER A 146 -2.44 0.30 -4.30
C SER A 146 -0.93 0.43 -4.08
N LEU A 147 -0.42 1.67 -3.98
CA LEU A 147 0.98 1.98 -3.74
C LEU A 147 1.34 2.04 -2.26
N PHE A 148 0.40 2.48 -1.41
CA PHE A 148 0.63 2.76 0.00
C PHE A 148 -0.57 2.36 0.85
N HIS A 149 -0.62 1.09 1.24
CA HIS A 149 -1.64 0.52 2.13
C HIS A 149 -0.98 -0.25 3.28
N SER A 150 -1.76 -0.62 4.29
CA SER A 150 -1.29 -1.41 5.44
C SER A 150 0.04 -0.89 6.01
N VAL A 151 0.14 0.43 6.13
CA VAL A 151 1.42 1.12 6.36
C VAL A 151 2.18 0.58 7.53
N ILE A 152 1.49 0.24 8.61
CA ILE A 152 2.12 -0.24 9.84
C ILE A 152 2.48 -1.71 9.70
N GLU A 153 1.52 -2.52 9.25
CA GLU A 153 1.69 -3.96 9.06
C GLU A 153 2.82 -4.27 8.07
N ASP A 154 2.74 -3.69 6.87
CA ASP A 154 3.77 -3.86 5.84
C ASP A 154 5.15 -3.39 6.32
N THR A 155 5.21 -2.24 7.02
CA THR A 155 6.46 -1.69 7.54
C THR A 155 7.07 -2.61 8.59
N LEU A 156 6.29 -3.08 9.56
CA LEU A 156 6.77 -3.99 10.60
C LEU A 156 7.26 -5.31 10.00
N LEU A 157 6.49 -5.87 9.06
CA LEU A 157 6.87 -7.11 8.38
C LEU A 157 8.19 -6.95 7.62
N MET A 158 8.34 -5.87 6.85
CA MET A 158 9.56 -5.61 6.09
C MET A 158 10.77 -5.32 6.98
N LEU A 159 10.58 -4.67 8.13
CA LEU A 159 11.64 -4.47 9.12
C LEU A 159 12.13 -5.80 9.71
N LEU A 160 11.23 -6.76 9.97
CA LEU A 160 11.60 -8.11 10.40
C LEU A 160 12.44 -8.87 9.35
N LEU A 161 12.23 -8.55 8.07
CA LEU A 161 13.02 -9.08 6.95
C LEU A 161 14.31 -8.30 6.68
N GLY A 162 14.71 -7.39 7.59
CA GLY A 162 15.93 -6.59 7.47
C GLY A 162 15.83 -5.37 6.55
N GLY A 163 14.62 -4.95 6.21
CA GLY A 163 14.41 -3.79 5.36
C GLY A 163 14.73 -2.46 6.05
N ASN A 164 15.10 -1.45 5.26
CA ASN A 164 15.40 -0.11 5.77
C ASN A 164 14.13 0.72 5.99
N LEU A 165 13.90 1.21 7.22
CA LEU A 165 12.72 1.98 7.61
C LEU A 165 12.51 3.22 6.73
N TRP A 166 13.57 3.95 6.40
CA TRP A 166 13.47 5.16 5.58
C TRP A 166 12.96 4.86 4.17
N GLY A 167 13.43 3.78 3.56
CA GLY A 167 12.93 3.32 2.27
C GLY A 167 11.50 2.81 2.38
N ILE A 168 11.21 1.90 3.29
CA ILE A 168 9.92 1.20 3.38
C ILE A 168 8.78 2.15 3.74
N LEU A 169 8.98 3.07 4.66
CA LEU A 169 7.94 3.98 5.13
C LEU A 169 7.99 5.32 4.42
N PHE A 170 9.06 6.10 4.62
CA PHE A 170 9.11 7.48 4.14
C PHE A 170 9.31 7.57 2.63
N GLY A 171 10.22 6.79 2.07
CA GLY A 171 10.44 6.76 0.62
C GLY A 171 9.21 6.28 -0.13
N ARG A 172 8.56 5.20 0.35
CA ARG A 172 7.31 4.69 -0.24
C ARG A 172 6.17 5.71 -0.15
N LEU A 173 6.06 6.44 0.98
CA LEU A 173 5.09 7.51 1.14
C LEU A 173 5.32 8.63 0.14
N ILE A 174 6.55 9.15 0.04
CA ILE A 174 6.90 10.23 -0.89
C ILE A 174 6.63 9.79 -2.32
N PHE A 175 7.04 8.57 -2.71
CA PHE A 175 6.80 8.02 -4.03
C PHE A 175 5.31 7.92 -4.36
N ALA A 176 4.50 7.40 -3.44
CA ALA A 176 3.06 7.25 -3.66
C ALA A 176 2.35 8.59 -3.80
N LEU A 177 2.69 9.57 -2.95
CA LEU A 177 2.13 10.92 -3.01
C LEU A 177 2.56 11.66 -4.29
N SER A 178 3.84 11.56 -4.67
CA SER A 178 4.35 12.16 -5.92
C SER A 178 3.67 11.55 -7.15
N THR A 179 3.48 10.24 -7.15
CA THR A 179 2.78 9.53 -8.24
C THR A 179 1.33 10.01 -8.35
N VAL A 180 0.61 10.09 -7.24
CA VAL A 180 -0.79 10.56 -7.25
C VAL A 180 -0.86 12.04 -7.61
N TRP A 181 0.04 12.87 -7.11
CA TRP A 181 0.12 14.28 -7.49
C TRP A 181 0.29 14.46 -9.00
N LEU A 182 1.23 13.73 -9.59
CA LEU A 182 1.44 13.74 -11.04
C LEU A 182 0.19 13.27 -11.78
N LEU A 183 -0.44 12.19 -11.33
CA LEU A 183 -1.65 11.66 -11.95
C LEU A 183 -2.83 12.65 -11.85
N VAL A 184 -3.01 13.33 -10.75
CA VAL A 184 -4.05 14.36 -10.60
C VAL A 184 -3.85 15.45 -11.65
N HIS A 185 -2.61 15.95 -11.82
CA HIS A 185 -2.30 16.97 -12.82
C HIS A 185 -2.54 16.46 -14.24
N LEU A 186 -2.05 15.28 -14.59
CA LEU A 186 -2.20 14.72 -15.92
C LEU A 186 -3.65 14.39 -16.26
N ILE A 187 -4.39 13.79 -15.34
CA ILE A 187 -5.78 13.38 -15.57
C ILE A 187 -6.73 14.57 -15.60
N ASN A 188 -6.41 15.67 -14.91
CA ASN A 188 -7.21 16.90 -15.00
C ASN A 188 -7.13 17.56 -16.38
N LEU A 189 -6.11 17.26 -17.19
CA LEU A 189 -6.02 17.69 -18.59
C LEU A 189 -6.90 16.85 -19.53
N VAL A 190 -7.37 15.69 -19.06
CA VAL A 190 -8.17 14.76 -19.87
C VAL A 190 -9.66 15.05 -19.65
N SER A 191 -10.45 15.05 -20.73
CA SER A 191 -11.91 15.24 -20.62
C SER A 191 -12.57 14.10 -19.84
N GLU A 192 -13.66 14.38 -19.13
CA GLU A 192 -14.40 13.38 -18.33
C GLU A 192 -14.84 12.18 -19.20
N LYS A 193 -15.23 12.43 -20.46
CA LYS A 193 -15.64 11.38 -21.41
C LYS A 193 -14.49 10.43 -21.74
N GLN A 194 -13.28 10.98 -21.99
CA GLN A 194 -12.09 10.18 -22.26
C GLN A 194 -11.64 9.43 -21.02
N PHE A 195 -11.63 10.11 -19.85
CA PHE A 195 -11.28 9.48 -18.57
C PHE A 195 -12.16 8.25 -18.30
N ARG A 196 -13.48 8.38 -18.40
CA ARG A 196 -14.41 7.24 -18.21
C ARG A 196 -14.16 6.13 -19.22
N LYS A 197 -13.89 6.45 -20.49
CA LYS A 197 -13.62 5.46 -21.54
C LYS A 197 -12.38 4.60 -21.23
N TYR A 198 -11.30 5.19 -20.72
CA TYR A 198 -10.04 4.48 -20.53
C TYR A 198 -9.87 3.90 -19.13
N PHE A 199 -10.35 4.56 -18.09
CA PHE A 199 -10.10 4.19 -16.70
C PHE A 199 -11.29 3.54 -16.00
N PHE A 200 -12.49 3.64 -16.57
CA PHE A 200 -13.70 3.02 -16.04
C PHE A 200 -14.32 2.03 -17.03
N LYS A 201 -14.95 0.99 -16.48
CA LYS A 201 -15.75 0.03 -17.26
C LYS A 201 -17.18 0.13 -16.79
N THR A 202 -18.11 0.27 -17.73
CA THR A 202 -19.54 0.12 -17.46
C THR A 202 -19.83 -1.36 -17.30
N PHE A 203 -20.34 -1.77 -16.15
CA PHE A 203 -20.88 -3.11 -15.97
C PHE A 203 -22.33 -3.08 -16.42
N LEU A 204 -22.63 -3.83 -17.47
CA LEU A 204 -23.98 -4.09 -17.93
C LEU A 204 -24.77 -4.84 -16.87
#